data_2b8abcd4a8e90c464733af629b845ae1
#
_entry.id   2b8abcd4a8e90c464733af629b845ae1
#
_cell.length_a   1.000
_cell.length_b   1.000
_cell.length_c   1.000
_cell.angle_alpha   90.00
_cell.angle_beta   90.00
_cell.angle_gamma   90.00
#
_symmetry.space_group_name_H-M   'P 1'
#
loop_
_entity.id
_entity.type
_entity.pdbx_description
1 polymer ?
#
loop_
_entity_poly.entity_id
_entity_poly.type
_entity_poly.pdbx_seq_one_letter_code
_entity_poly.pdbx_strand_id
1 'polypeptide(L)'
;MHFKVPAKDTCCRCDEFQLKIEVATDDLERRSKFENEKKLHLTKALQARESLKTDKDAASNSCYVATFDLQKALPYPKLTTSIAYYKRNMYVYNFGIHSFNKNNGYMHLWDETEGGRGLQEVASLLAKHIRQEAKNHTHVILYSDSCTGQNRNIKVASTLMNLVLDPKLSIKVIDHKFLVSGHSFLPNDQDFGVIESASRKCIQIFTPEDWLQVVKKAKTKKPFEVFKVNTSDILSTQKLEEMLVNRKKTDAGEPVKWLEMRWMRYEREEPWTLLFKNTLNEIVAFSKVTMSTKNSKICEKQDPLYKTVRVVTEAKEKYMLSLLPFLPPNDHGHFKSLRTEKPTRSQTALNKENASESDDDEPIFNGA
;
A
#
# COMPACT_ATOMS: atom_id res chain seq x y z
N MET A 1 -16.47 17.04 34.07
CA MET A 1 -15.45 16.18 33.43
C MET A 1 -15.26 16.68 32.01
N HIS A 2 -14.08 17.19 31.65
CA HIS A 2 -13.78 17.49 30.25
C HIS A 2 -13.19 16.23 29.62
N PHE A 3 -13.91 15.61 28.70
CA PHE A 3 -13.35 14.56 27.88
C PHE A 3 -12.35 15.18 26.91
N LYS A 4 -11.07 14.78 27.00
CA LYS A 4 -10.09 15.14 25.96
C LYS A 4 -10.47 14.41 24.68
N VAL A 5 -10.55 15.17 23.59
CA VAL A 5 -10.66 14.54 22.24
C VAL A 5 -9.43 13.66 22.05
N PRO A 6 -9.59 12.40 21.62
CA PRO A 6 -8.43 11.52 21.34
C PRO A 6 -7.47 12.21 20.37
N ALA A 7 -6.18 12.18 20.65
CA ALA A 7 -5.17 12.68 19.74
C ALA A 7 -5.21 11.80 18.47
N LYS A 8 -5.33 12.42 17.31
CA LYS A 8 -5.27 11.72 16.02
C LYS A 8 -3.80 11.49 15.65
N ASP A 9 -3.55 10.39 14.97
CA ASP A 9 -2.23 10.05 14.39
C ASP A 9 -1.10 9.83 15.41
N THR A 10 -1.42 9.30 16.59
CA THR A 10 -0.42 8.85 17.56
C THR A 10 0.07 7.43 17.22
N CYS A 11 1.31 7.15 17.57
CA CYS A 11 1.87 5.81 17.42
C CYS A 11 1.41 4.90 18.57
N CYS A 12 0.58 3.90 18.30
CA CYS A 12 0.08 2.96 19.31
C CYS A 12 1.19 2.35 20.18
N ARG A 13 2.36 2.07 19.59
CA ARG A 13 3.50 1.54 20.34
C ARG A 13 4.11 2.56 21.30
N CYS A 14 4.14 3.85 20.92
CA CYS A 14 4.57 4.92 21.82
C CYS A 14 3.58 5.10 22.96
N ASP A 15 2.28 4.99 22.68
CA ASP A 15 1.22 5.11 23.69
C ASP A 15 1.27 3.91 24.65
N GLU A 16 1.47 2.70 24.13
CA GLU A 16 1.67 1.48 24.92
C GLU A 16 2.88 1.60 25.87
N PHE A 17 4.03 2.08 25.37
CA PHE A 17 5.21 2.31 26.21
C PHE A 17 4.94 3.38 27.27
N GLN A 18 4.23 4.44 26.90
CA GLN A 18 3.89 5.51 27.86
C GLN A 18 3.04 4.96 29.01
N LEU A 19 2.01 4.19 28.71
CA LEU A 19 1.18 3.54 29.74
C LEU A 19 1.99 2.57 30.62
N LYS A 20 2.88 1.77 30.02
CA LYS A 20 3.74 0.85 30.77
C LYS A 20 4.70 1.58 31.73
N ILE A 21 5.23 2.72 31.29
CA ILE A 21 6.11 3.58 32.12
C ILE A 21 5.31 4.20 33.28
N GLU A 22 4.08 4.65 33.01
CA GLU A 22 3.21 5.24 34.03
C GLU A 22 2.75 4.22 35.09
N VAL A 23 2.49 2.97 34.69
CA VAL A 23 2.08 1.90 35.61
C VAL A 23 3.27 1.38 36.45
N ALA A 24 4.50 1.48 35.95
CA ALA A 24 5.70 0.99 36.63
C ALA A 24 6.29 2.04 37.60
N THR A 25 5.47 2.76 38.38
CA THR A 25 5.89 3.85 39.27
C THR A 25 6.86 3.39 40.36
N ASP A 26 6.63 2.22 40.93
CA ASP A 26 7.39 1.70 42.08
C ASP A 26 8.48 0.69 41.68
N ASP A 27 8.54 0.29 40.40
CA ASP A 27 9.55 -0.62 39.87
C ASP A 27 10.48 0.13 38.89
N LEU A 28 11.54 0.67 39.47
CA LEU A 28 12.53 1.48 38.74
C LEU A 28 13.24 0.70 37.61
N GLU A 29 13.50 -0.60 37.81
CA GLU A 29 14.17 -1.43 36.81
C GLU A 29 13.25 -1.64 35.58
N ARG A 30 12.01 -2.01 35.85
CA ARG A 30 10.97 -2.21 34.79
C ARG A 30 10.67 -0.92 34.08
N ARG A 31 10.58 0.20 34.77
CA ARG A 31 10.38 1.53 34.19
C ARG A 31 11.53 1.90 33.26
N SER A 32 12.78 1.78 33.73
CA SER A 32 13.98 2.07 32.93
C SER A 32 14.03 1.20 31.66
N LYS A 33 13.65 -0.07 31.75
CA LYS A 33 13.54 -0.95 30.58
C LYS A 33 12.57 -0.38 29.54
N PHE A 34 11.35 0.01 29.91
CA PHE A 34 10.37 0.56 28.98
C PHE A 34 10.78 1.91 28.39
N GLU A 35 11.42 2.78 29.20
CA GLU A 35 12.00 4.04 28.70
C GLU A 35 13.08 3.79 27.64
N ASN A 36 13.95 2.81 27.85
CA ASN A 36 14.98 2.43 26.88
C ASN A 36 14.36 1.84 25.58
N GLU A 37 13.35 0.99 25.71
CA GLU A 37 12.64 0.43 24.55
C GLU A 37 11.93 1.53 23.73
N LYS A 38 11.28 2.49 24.40
CA LYS A 38 10.67 3.67 23.77
C LYS A 38 11.71 4.52 23.06
N LYS A 39 12.83 4.80 23.73
CA LYS A 39 13.94 5.57 23.15
C LYS A 39 14.51 4.88 21.90
N LEU A 40 14.71 3.57 21.96
CA LEU A 40 15.16 2.78 20.79
C LEU A 40 14.18 2.86 19.63
N HIS A 41 12.86 2.77 19.90
CA HIS A 41 11.82 2.89 18.89
C HIS A 41 11.85 4.28 18.22
N LEU A 42 11.95 5.35 18.99
CA LEU A 42 12.04 6.73 18.47
C LEU A 42 13.35 6.97 17.70
N THR A 43 14.47 6.43 18.16
CA THR A 43 15.76 6.52 17.44
C THR A 43 15.67 5.86 16.05
N LYS A 44 15.04 4.68 15.95
CA LYS A 44 14.79 4.02 14.66
C LYS A 44 13.90 4.86 13.75
N ALA A 45 12.89 5.53 14.30
CA ALA A 45 12.01 6.43 13.53
C ALA A 45 12.77 7.66 13.00
N LEU A 46 13.65 8.26 13.81
CA LEU A 46 14.50 9.37 13.38
C LEU A 46 15.46 8.94 12.26
N GLN A 47 16.17 7.83 12.43
CA GLN A 47 17.05 7.28 11.40
C GLN A 47 16.32 7.05 10.08
N ALA A 48 15.08 6.57 10.14
CA ALA A 48 14.27 6.34 8.94
C ALA A 48 13.92 7.66 8.21
N ARG A 49 13.61 8.71 8.96
CA ARG A 49 13.36 10.05 8.40
C ARG A 49 14.61 10.68 7.81
N GLU A 50 15.74 10.54 8.46
CA GLU A 50 17.03 11.02 7.96
C GLU A 50 17.42 10.31 6.66
N SER A 51 17.27 8.98 6.60
CA SER A 51 17.48 8.21 5.39
C SER A 51 16.57 8.68 4.24
N LEU A 52 15.28 8.89 4.49
CA LEU A 52 14.34 9.42 3.49
C LEU A 52 14.75 10.82 3.02
N LYS A 53 15.19 11.69 3.93
CA LYS A 53 15.64 13.04 3.57
C LYS A 53 16.88 12.99 2.69
N THR A 54 17.87 12.20 3.05
CA THR A 54 19.11 12.03 2.26
C THR A 54 18.81 11.49 0.87
N ASP A 55 17.98 10.45 0.76
CA ASP A 55 17.63 9.87 -0.52
C ASP A 55 16.77 10.80 -1.38
N LYS A 56 15.87 11.59 -0.76
CA LYS A 56 15.12 12.63 -1.45
C LYS A 56 16.06 13.65 -2.12
N ASP A 57 17.12 14.06 -1.41
CA ASP A 57 18.09 15.02 -1.93
C ASP A 57 18.98 14.39 -3.02
N ALA A 58 19.10 13.07 -3.08
CA ALA A 58 19.80 12.31 -4.13
C ALA A 58 18.96 12.11 -5.42
N ALA A 59 17.68 12.50 -5.41
CA ALA A 59 16.82 12.40 -6.60
C ALA A 59 17.42 13.17 -7.78
N SER A 60 17.61 12.49 -8.91
CA SER A 60 18.31 13.02 -10.08
C SER A 60 17.87 12.29 -11.36
N ASN A 61 18.45 12.63 -12.50
CA ASN A 61 18.21 11.92 -13.75
C ASN A 61 18.68 10.45 -13.75
N SER A 62 19.58 10.07 -12.83
CA SER A 62 20.05 8.70 -12.68
C SER A 62 19.40 7.97 -11.52
N CYS A 63 18.87 8.68 -10.52
CA CYS A 63 18.27 8.13 -9.32
C CYS A 63 16.80 8.56 -9.21
N TYR A 64 15.87 7.61 -9.30
CA TYR A 64 14.45 7.81 -9.07
C TYR A 64 14.10 7.53 -7.62
N VAL A 65 13.51 8.50 -6.94
CA VAL A 65 13.12 8.36 -5.52
C VAL A 65 11.63 8.62 -5.38
N ALA A 66 10.93 7.68 -4.76
CA ALA A 66 9.49 7.79 -4.53
C ALA A 66 9.05 7.14 -3.22
N THR A 67 7.93 7.61 -2.72
CA THR A 67 7.18 6.95 -1.63
C THR A 67 5.87 6.42 -2.19
N PHE A 68 5.34 5.36 -1.61
CA PHE A 68 4.04 4.83 -2.01
C PHE A 68 3.23 4.34 -0.81
N ASP A 69 1.92 4.45 -0.94
CA ASP A 69 0.97 3.95 0.05
C ASP A 69 -0.42 3.72 -0.55
N LEU A 70 -1.25 2.95 0.15
CA LEU A 70 -2.62 2.65 -0.22
C LEU A 70 -3.58 3.45 0.67
N GLN A 71 -4.28 4.42 0.08
CA GLN A 71 -5.24 5.26 0.79
C GLN A 71 -6.35 4.41 1.45
N LYS A 72 -6.90 4.89 2.56
CA LYS A 72 -8.15 4.34 3.10
C LYS A 72 -9.19 4.21 1.98
N ALA A 73 -9.93 3.11 1.96
CA ALA A 73 -10.94 2.84 0.95
C ALA A 73 -11.96 4.00 0.86
N LEU A 74 -12.25 4.46 -0.36
CA LEU A 74 -13.10 5.61 -0.65
C LEU A 74 -14.52 5.13 -0.95
N PRO A 75 -15.49 5.34 -0.04
CA PRO A 75 -16.84 4.79 -0.20
C PRO A 75 -17.64 5.53 -1.28
N TYR A 76 -18.52 4.78 -1.96
CA TYR A 76 -19.56 5.30 -2.82
C TYR A 76 -20.81 4.37 -2.83
N PRO A 77 -22.02 4.85 -3.16
CA PRO A 77 -22.38 6.25 -3.32
C PRO A 77 -22.33 7.02 -2.00
N LYS A 78 -21.91 8.30 -2.04
CA LYS A 78 -21.93 9.19 -0.89
C LYS A 78 -23.28 9.90 -0.85
N LEU A 79 -24.12 9.48 0.09
CA LEU A 79 -25.47 10.01 0.28
C LEU A 79 -25.61 10.63 1.66
N THR A 80 -26.43 11.70 1.75
CA THR A 80 -26.72 12.38 3.03
C THR A 80 -27.93 11.78 3.76
N THR A 81 -28.56 10.74 3.19
CA THR A 81 -29.74 10.10 3.77
C THR A 81 -29.37 9.09 4.84
N SER A 82 -30.16 9.01 5.92
CA SER A 82 -29.94 8.06 7.01
C SER A 82 -29.94 6.59 6.57
N ILE A 83 -30.68 6.26 5.51
CA ILE A 83 -30.73 4.89 4.99
C ILE A 83 -29.37 4.41 4.46
N ALA A 84 -28.53 5.30 3.93
CA ALA A 84 -27.22 4.98 3.43
C ALA A 84 -26.24 4.56 4.55
N TYR A 85 -26.43 5.08 5.77
CA TYR A 85 -25.60 4.75 6.93
C TYR A 85 -25.63 3.27 7.30
N TYR A 86 -26.78 2.62 7.11
CA TYR A 86 -26.98 1.20 7.46
C TYR A 86 -26.71 0.24 6.29
N LYS A 87 -26.25 0.75 5.15
CA LYS A 87 -26.00 -0.05 3.95
C LYS A 87 -24.51 -0.25 3.71
N ARG A 88 -24.13 -1.41 3.16
CA ARG A 88 -22.76 -1.67 2.72
C ARG A 88 -22.44 -0.80 1.51
N ASN A 89 -21.37 -0.03 1.61
CA ASN A 89 -20.88 0.79 0.50
C ASN A 89 -20.13 -0.05 -0.54
N MET A 90 -20.07 0.48 -1.75
CA MET A 90 -19.02 0.14 -2.72
C MET A 90 -17.79 0.98 -2.41
N TYR A 91 -16.62 0.52 -2.87
CA TYR A 91 -15.36 1.21 -2.58
C TYR A 91 -14.54 1.44 -3.84
N VAL A 92 -13.95 2.62 -3.92
CA VAL A 92 -12.84 2.92 -4.81
C VAL A 92 -11.56 2.84 -3.99
N TYR A 93 -10.57 2.13 -4.52
CA TYR A 93 -9.23 2.07 -3.96
C TYR A 93 -8.33 3.06 -4.69
N ASN A 94 -7.38 3.64 -3.98
CA ASN A 94 -6.41 4.58 -4.52
C ASN A 94 -5.01 4.22 -4.04
N PHE A 95 -4.17 3.77 -4.95
CA PHE A 95 -2.76 3.55 -4.71
C PHE A 95 -1.99 4.80 -5.13
N GLY A 96 -1.45 5.51 -4.15
CA GLY A 96 -0.71 6.76 -4.34
C GLY A 96 0.79 6.53 -4.38
N ILE A 97 1.47 7.12 -5.36
CA ILE A 97 2.93 7.18 -5.44
C ILE A 97 3.34 8.65 -5.50
N HIS A 98 4.19 9.10 -4.57
CA HIS A 98 4.74 10.44 -4.58
C HIS A 98 6.18 10.42 -5.08
N SER A 99 6.43 10.99 -6.26
CA SER A 99 7.77 11.10 -6.85
C SER A 99 8.46 12.36 -6.37
N PHE A 100 9.65 12.22 -5.79
CA PHE A 100 10.48 13.36 -5.41
C PHE A 100 11.17 14.00 -6.64
N ASN A 101 11.45 13.24 -7.68
CA ASN A 101 12.03 13.77 -8.92
C ASN A 101 11.14 14.81 -9.58
N LYS A 102 9.84 14.59 -9.59
CA LYS A 102 8.84 15.52 -10.11
C LYS A 102 8.13 16.32 -9.01
N ASN A 103 8.33 15.96 -7.75
CA ASN A 103 7.62 16.49 -6.57
C ASN A 103 6.11 16.53 -6.81
N ASN A 104 5.55 15.39 -7.26
CA ASN A 104 4.13 15.25 -7.57
C ASN A 104 3.60 13.85 -7.22
N GLY A 105 2.29 13.77 -6.95
CA GLY A 105 1.58 12.53 -6.66
C GLY A 105 0.98 11.91 -7.92
N TYR A 106 1.09 10.59 -8.02
CA TYR A 106 0.50 9.72 -9.03
C TYR A 106 -0.55 8.85 -8.34
N MET A 107 -1.80 8.95 -8.78
CA MET A 107 -2.94 8.31 -8.14
C MET A 107 -3.51 7.25 -9.09
N HIS A 108 -3.44 5.99 -8.67
CA HIS A 108 -3.98 4.85 -9.40
C HIS A 108 -5.29 4.41 -8.76
N LEU A 109 -6.42 4.64 -9.44
CA LEU A 109 -7.75 4.39 -8.89
C LEU A 109 -8.44 3.22 -9.61
N TRP A 110 -9.06 2.36 -8.81
CA TRP A 110 -9.95 1.28 -9.28
C TRP A 110 -11.07 1.04 -8.29
N ASP A 111 -12.19 0.56 -8.77
CA ASP A 111 -13.25 0.11 -7.87
C ASP A 111 -13.08 -1.39 -7.52
N GLU A 112 -13.81 -1.85 -6.53
CA GLU A 112 -13.71 -3.21 -6.03
C GLU A 112 -14.14 -4.29 -7.04
N THR A 113 -14.79 -3.91 -8.15
CA THR A 113 -15.14 -4.84 -9.24
C THR A 113 -13.97 -5.05 -10.19
N GLU A 114 -13.08 -4.09 -10.30
CA GLU A 114 -11.87 -4.19 -11.14
C GLU A 114 -10.74 -4.95 -10.44
N GLY A 115 -10.62 -4.82 -9.11
CA GLY A 115 -9.57 -5.45 -8.33
C GLY A 115 -9.83 -5.48 -6.83
N GLY A 116 -9.07 -6.27 -6.09
CA GLY A 116 -9.07 -6.26 -4.63
C GLY A 116 -8.24 -5.12 -4.04
N ARG A 117 -8.11 -5.12 -2.72
CA ARG A 117 -7.20 -4.24 -1.97
C ARG A 117 -6.03 -5.07 -1.44
N GLY A 118 -5.31 -5.71 -2.35
CA GLY A 118 -4.35 -6.75 -1.99
C GLY A 118 -2.92 -6.49 -2.45
N LEU A 119 -2.07 -7.47 -2.14
CA LEU A 119 -0.63 -7.44 -2.39
C LEU A 119 -0.27 -7.43 -3.87
N GLN A 120 -1.05 -8.14 -4.70
CA GLN A 120 -0.77 -8.28 -6.12
C GLN A 120 -1.18 -7.04 -6.90
N GLU A 121 -2.22 -6.35 -6.44
CA GLU A 121 -2.64 -5.04 -6.95
C GLU A 121 -1.53 -4.02 -6.72
N VAL A 122 -1.03 -3.90 -5.48
CA VAL A 122 0.10 -3.01 -5.16
C VAL A 122 1.33 -3.35 -5.99
N ALA A 123 1.72 -4.63 -6.06
CA ALA A 123 2.89 -5.06 -6.83
C ALA A 123 2.76 -4.74 -8.33
N SER A 124 1.58 -4.97 -8.92
CA SER A 124 1.31 -4.71 -10.33
C SER A 124 1.39 -3.23 -10.67
N LEU A 125 0.74 -2.39 -9.85
CA LEU A 125 0.68 -0.95 -10.07
C LEU A 125 2.03 -0.28 -9.81
N LEU A 126 2.77 -0.74 -8.80
CA LEU A 126 4.14 -0.29 -8.55
C LEU A 126 5.06 -0.61 -9.73
N ALA A 127 4.99 -1.84 -10.26
CA ALA A 127 5.76 -2.25 -11.42
C ALA A 127 5.38 -1.45 -12.68
N LYS A 128 4.08 -1.21 -12.91
CA LYS A 128 3.58 -0.39 -14.00
C LYS A 128 4.13 1.04 -13.90
N HIS A 129 4.06 1.63 -12.74
CA HIS A 129 4.59 2.98 -12.49
C HIS A 129 6.09 3.08 -12.74
N ILE A 130 6.90 2.14 -12.21
CA ILE A 130 8.35 2.14 -12.41
C ILE A 130 8.72 2.01 -13.90
N ARG A 131 8.01 1.16 -14.65
CA ARG A 131 8.20 1.04 -16.11
C ARG A 131 7.89 2.31 -16.88
N GLN A 132 6.95 3.12 -16.39
CA GLN A 132 6.57 4.39 -17.03
C GLN A 132 7.48 5.54 -16.62
N GLU A 133 7.74 5.71 -15.35
CA GLU A 133 8.36 6.92 -14.79
C GLU A 133 9.86 6.78 -14.52
N ALA A 134 10.33 5.56 -14.24
CA ALA A 134 11.72 5.31 -13.84
C ALA A 134 12.56 4.53 -14.88
N LYS A 135 12.02 4.25 -16.06
CA LYS A 135 12.67 3.37 -17.07
C LYS A 135 14.11 3.77 -17.47
N ASN A 136 14.40 5.05 -17.45
CA ASN A 136 15.70 5.60 -17.85
C ASN A 136 16.66 5.83 -16.67
N HIS A 137 16.22 5.60 -15.43
CA HIS A 137 17.05 5.75 -14.25
C HIS A 137 17.84 4.45 -14.00
N THR A 138 19.04 4.57 -13.45
CA THR A 138 19.88 3.42 -13.12
C THR A 138 19.63 2.90 -11.71
N HIS A 139 19.13 3.75 -10.82
CA HIS A 139 18.82 3.45 -9.43
C HIS A 139 17.40 3.90 -9.10
N VAL A 140 16.65 3.03 -8.44
CA VAL A 140 15.30 3.31 -7.95
C VAL A 140 15.28 3.11 -6.45
N ILE A 141 14.86 4.14 -5.69
CA ILE A 141 14.70 4.08 -4.24
C ILE A 141 13.22 4.28 -3.89
N LEU A 142 12.65 3.30 -3.22
CA LEU A 142 11.26 3.26 -2.84
C LEU A 142 11.13 3.29 -1.32
N TYR A 143 10.22 4.10 -0.81
CA TYR A 143 9.84 4.10 0.60
C TYR A 143 8.37 3.76 0.77
N SER A 144 8.07 2.95 1.76
CA SER A 144 6.70 2.65 2.18
C SER A 144 6.63 2.51 3.70
N ASP A 145 5.43 2.38 4.22
CA ASP A 145 5.23 1.92 5.58
C ASP A 145 5.66 0.44 5.74
N SER A 146 5.65 -0.04 6.98
CA SER A 146 6.03 -1.43 7.31
C SER A 146 4.87 -2.42 7.23
N CYS A 147 3.73 -2.07 6.61
CA CYS A 147 2.56 -2.95 6.51
C CYS A 147 2.91 -4.23 5.73
N THR A 148 2.81 -5.37 6.41
CA THR A 148 3.13 -6.68 5.81
C THR A 148 2.08 -7.12 4.81
N GLY A 149 0.82 -6.80 5.08
CA GLY A 149 -0.30 -7.07 4.19
C GLY A 149 -0.28 -6.29 2.88
N GLN A 150 0.60 -5.29 2.71
CA GLN A 150 0.63 -4.45 1.51
C GLN A 150 2.04 -4.30 0.93
N ASN A 151 3.05 -4.01 1.74
CA ASN A 151 4.34 -3.51 1.25
C ASN A 151 5.50 -4.47 1.50
N ARG A 152 5.61 -5.07 2.71
CA ARG A 152 6.74 -5.91 3.10
C ARG A 152 6.41 -7.40 2.98
N ASN A 153 6.38 -7.89 1.75
CA ASN A 153 6.00 -9.27 1.46
C ASN A 153 6.71 -9.81 0.21
N ILE A 154 6.57 -11.12 -0.01
CA ILE A 154 7.23 -11.82 -1.10
C ILE A 154 6.70 -11.42 -2.49
N LYS A 155 5.44 -11.00 -2.61
CA LYS A 155 4.83 -10.65 -3.89
C LYS A 155 5.44 -9.36 -4.45
N VAL A 156 5.54 -8.32 -3.61
CA VAL A 156 6.24 -7.08 -3.96
C VAL A 156 7.73 -7.36 -4.21
N ALA A 157 8.38 -8.14 -3.34
CA ALA A 157 9.79 -8.47 -3.48
C ALA A 157 10.09 -9.21 -4.79
N SER A 158 9.35 -10.27 -5.13
CA SER A 158 9.54 -11.02 -6.38
C SER A 158 9.27 -10.16 -7.62
N THR A 159 8.30 -9.26 -7.53
CA THR A 159 8.01 -8.30 -8.60
C THR A 159 9.18 -7.34 -8.83
N LEU A 160 9.77 -6.79 -7.76
CA LEU A 160 10.94 -5.89 -7.86
C LEU A 160 12.20 -6.63 -8.34
N MET A 161 12.41 -7.90 -7.91
CA MET A 161 13.47 -8.77 -8.45
C MET A 161 13.30 -8.97 -9.96
N ASN A 162 12.10 -9.29 -10.41
CA ASN A 162 11.85 -9.46 -11.83
C ASN A 162 12.02 -8.15 -12.61
N LEU A 163 11.64 -7.03 -12.02
CA LEU A 163 11.70 -5.72 -12.64
C LEU A 163 13.14 -5.23 -12.85
N VAL A 164 14.04 -5.44 -11.88
CA VAL A 164 15.46 -5.05 -12.01
C VAL A 164 16.17 -5.83 -13.12
N LEU A 165 15.67 -7.02 -13.45
CA LEU A 165 16.20 -7.88 -14.53
C LEU A 165 15.64 -7.52 -15.91
N ASP A 166 14.62 -6.66 -16.01
CA ASP A 166 14.00 -6.30 -17.29
C ASP A 166 15.00 -5.56 -18.19
N PRO A 167 15.41 -6.14 -19.35
CA PRO A 167 16.42 -5.53 -20.22
C PRO A 167 15.93 -4.25 -20.90
N LYS A 168 14.62 -3.99 -20.90
CA LYS A 168 14.01 -2.78 -21.45
C LYS A 168 14.16 -1.56 -20.53
N LEU A 169 14.60 -1.77 -19.28
CA LEU A 169 14.83 -0.72 -18.30
C LEU A 169 16.32 -0.48 -18.12
N SER A 170 16.72 0.76 -17.86
CA SER A 170 18.11 1.10 -17.53
C SER A 170 18.46 0.77 -16.05
N ILE A 171 17.50 0.33 -15.26
CA ILE A 171 17.59 0.11 -13.82
C ILE A 171 18.62 -0.99 -13.52
N LYS A 172 19.61 -0.68 -12.67
CA LYS A 172 20.61 -1.62 -12.17
C LYS A 172 20.35 -2.04 -10.73
N VAL A 173 19.79 -1.12 -9.93
CA VAL A 173 19.53 -1.32 -8.50
C VAL A 173 18.15 -0.81 -8.15
N ILE A 174 17.42 -1.57 -7.34
CA ILE A 174 16.19 -1.13 -6.69
C ILE A 174 16.35 -1.31 -5.19
N ASP A 175 16.19 -0.23 -4.44
CA ASP A 175 16.10 -0.23 -2.98
C ASP A 175 14.64 -0.04 -2.55
N HIS A 176 14.18 -0.89 -1.64
CA HIS A 176 12.91 -0.73 -0.95
C HIS A 176 13.17 -0.60 0.55
N LYS A 177 12.93 0.59 1.07
CA LYS A 177 13.18 0.98 2.45
C LYS A 177 11.85 1.15 3.20
N PHE A 178 11.79 0.67 4.45
CA PHE A 178 10.56 0.65 5.25
C PHE A 178 10.65 1.62 6.40
N LEU A 179 9.70 2.54 6.47
CA LEU A 179 9.56 3.47 7.59
C LEU A 179 9.00 2.76 8.83
N VAL A 180 9.18 3.36 9.99
CA VAL A 180 8.68 2.81 11.25
C VAL A 180 7.18 3.05 11.36
N SER A 181 6.41 2.00 11.60
CA SER A 181 4.97 2.08 11.78
C SER A 181 4.59 3.09 12.87
N GLY A 182 3.58 3.92 12.60
CA GLY A 182 3.14 5.03 13.45
C GLY A 182 4.06 6.27 13.38
N HIS A 183 5.15 6.22 12.61
CA HIS A 183 6.07 7.34 12.38
C HIS A 183 6.45 7.50 10.91
N SER A 184 5.64 6.97 10.00
CA SER A 184 5.91 7.01 8.55
C SER A 184 5.89 8.44 8.01
N PHE A 185 4.84 9.21 8.29
CA PHE A 185 4.66 10.57 7.81
C PHE A 185 5.07 10.73 6.34
N LEU A 186 4.52 9.86 5.51
CA LEU A 186 4.78 9.84 4.07
C LEU A 186 4.20 11.09 3.40
N PRO A 187 4.81 11.62 2.34
CA PRO A 187 4.17 12.63 1.49
C PRO A 187 2.80 12.19 0.95
N ASN A 188 2.60 10.90 0.79
CA ASN A 188 1.31 10.30 0.42
C ASN A 188 0.19 10.67 1.40
N ASP A 189 0.47 10.75 2.72
CA ASP A 189 -0.51 11.15 3.74
C ASP A 189 -1.02 12.56 3.47
N GLN A 190 -0.13 13.48 3.05
CA GLN A 190 -0.51 14.84 2.68
C GLN A 190 -1.32 14.87 1.38
N ASP A 191 -0.90 14.09 0.36
CA ASP A 191 -1.62 13.99 -0.90
C ASP A 191 -3.03 13.41 -0.67
N PHE A 192 -3.16 12.38 0.17
CA PHE A 192 -4.45 11.79 0.54
C PHE A 192 -5.32 12.76 1.35
N GLY A 193 -4.72 13.54 2.27
CA GLY A 193 -5.41 14.59 3.01
C GLY A 193 -6.00 15.69 2.10
N VAL A 194 -5.30 16.04 1.02
CA VAL A 194 -5.82 16.97 -0.02
C VAL A 194 -7.02 16.36 -0.74
N ILE A 195 -6.98 15.07 -1.11
CA ILE A 195 -8.09 14.36 -1.75
C ILE A 195 -9.30 14.31 -0.81
N GLU A 196 -9.10 13.95 0.46
CA GLU A 196 -10.17 13.91 1.45
C GLU A 196 -10.81 15.28 1.67
N SER A 197 -9.99 16.34 1.75
CA SER A 197 -10.48 17.71 1.89
C SER A 197 -11.31 18.15 0.67
N ALA A 198 -10.91 17.76 -0.54
CA ALA A 198 -11.67 17.99 -1.76
C ALA A 198 -13.00 17.21 -1.73
N SER A 199 -12.97 15.95 -1.31
CA SER A 199 -14.18 15.10 -1.25
C SER A 199 -15.22 15.59 -0.23
N ARG A 200 -14.79 16.24 0.86
CA ARG A 200 -15.72 16.83 1.84
C ARG A 200 -16.52 17.98 1.25
N LYS A 201 -15.96 18.69 0.27
CA LYS A 201 -16.63 19.79 -0.43
C LYS A 201 -17.53 19.30 -1.57
N CYS A 202 -17.40 18.05 -1.99
CA CYS A 202 -18.21 17.42 -3.00
C CYS A 202 -19.47 16.81 -2.37
N ILE A 203 -20.64 17.31 -2.78
CA ILE A 203 -21.94 16.80 -2.33
C ILE A 203 -22.32 15.52 -3.08
N GLN A 204 -21.84 15.38 -4.33
CA GLN A 204 -22.23 14.33 -5.25
C GLN A 204 -21.02 13.47 -5.62
N ILE A 205 -20.92 12.28 -5.04
CA ILE A 205 -19.97 11.23 -5.39
C ILE A 205 -20.77 9.94 -5.42
N PHE A 206 -21.32 9.60 -6.58
CA PHE A 206 -22.23 8.47 -6.73
C PHE A 206 -21.58 7.26 -7.39
N THR A 207 -20.55 7.48 -8.22
CA THR A 207 -19.89 6.46 -9.02
C THR A 207 -18.37 6.51 -8.85
N PRO A 208 -17.61 5.46 -9.28
CA PRO A 208 -16.15 5.51 -9.32
C PRO A 208 -15.61 6.64 -10.19
N GLU A 209 -16.33 7.04 -11.24
CA GLU A 209 -15.93 8.13 -12.12
C GLU A 209 -15.96 9.48 -11.40
N ASP A 210 -16.91 9.68 -10.48
CA ASP A 210 -16.97 10.90 -9.66
C ASP A 210 -15.72 11.00 -8.76
N TRP A 211 -15.28 9.89 -8.17
CA TRP A 211 -14.02 9.86 -7.43
C TRP A 211 -12.82 10.23 -8.29
N LEU A 212 -12.75 9.72 -9.54
CA LEU A 212 -11.71 10.12 -10.48
C LEU A 212 -11.70 11.64 -10.70
N GLN A 213 -12.88 12.27 -10.85
CA GLN A 213 -13.00 13.70 -11.03
C GLN A 213 -12.62 14.46 -9.77
N VAL A 214 -13.00 13.98 -8.58
CA VAL A 214 -12.60 14.56 -7.29
C VAL A 214 -11.08 14.58 -7.17
N VAL A 215 -10.40 13.45 -7.45
CA VAL A 215 -8.95 13.35 -7.34
C VAL A 215 -8.24 14.24 -8.36
N LYS A 216 -8.70 14.26 -9.62
CA LYS A 216 -8.16 15.14 -10.67
C LYS A 216 -8.24 16.63 -10.30
N LYS A 217 -9.33 17.04 -9.65
CA LYS A 217 -9.58 18.44 -9.27
C LYS A 217 -9.13 18.80 -7.85
N ALA A 218 -8.64 17.83 -7.06
CA ALA A 218 -8.30 18.04 -5.66
C ALA A 218 -7.18 19.09 -5.46
N LYS A 219 -6.29 19.24 -6.45
CA LYS A 219 -5.13 20.12 -6.39
C LYS A 219 -5.09 20.98 -7.67
N THR A 220 -5.14 22.29 -7.53
CA THR A 220 -5.12 23.24 -8.67
C THR A 220 -3.72 23.56 -9.15
N LYS A 221 -2.79 23.78 -8.20
CA LYS A 221 -1.37 23.94 -8.52
C LYS A 221 -0.72 22.56 -8.53
N LYS A 222 -0.07 22.17 -9.62
CA LYS A 222 0.48 20.82 -9.84
C LYS A 222 -0.58 19.73 -9.58
N PRO A 223 -1.56 19.56 -10.47
CA PRO A 223 -2.55 18.52 -10.35
C PRO A 223 -1.92 17.13 -10.23
N PHE A 224 -2.61 16.21 -9.56
CA PHE A 224 -2.19 14.83 -9.52
C PHE A 224 -2.23 14.21 -10.92
N GLU A 225 -1.28 13.32 -11.21
CA GLU A 225 -1.37 12.40 -12.34
C GLU A 225 -2.31 11.26 -11.96
N VAL A 226 -3.47 11.17 -12.63
CA VAL A 226 -4.54 10.25 -12.23
C VAL A 226 -4.76 9.19 -13.30
N PHE A 227 -4.65 7.93 -12.88
CA PHE A 227 -4.78 6.76 -13.74
C PHE A 227 -5.97 5.91 -13.29
N LYS A 228 -6.86 5.60 -14.23
CA LYS A 228 -7.87 4.58 -14.03
C LYS A 228 -7.23 3.21 -14.25
N VAL A 229 -7.37 2.33 -13.28
CA VAL A 229 -6.87 0.96 -13.32
C VAL A 229 -8.00 0.03 -13.70
N ASN A 230 -7.74 -0.87 -14.62
CA ASN A 230 -8.66 -1.92 -15.05
C ASN A 230 -8.17 -3.29 -14.58
N THR A 231 -9.04 -4.25 -14.55
CA THR A 231 -8.74 -5.66 -14.20
C THR A 231 -7.51 -6.21 -14.94
N SER A 232 -7.32 -5.83 -16.21
CA SER A 232 -6.17 -6.26 -17.03
C SER A 232 -4.81 -5.68 -16.60
N ASP A 233 -4.81 -4.61 -15.80
CA ASP A 233 -3.58 -4.00 -15.26
C ASP A 233 -3.03 -4.77 -14.05
N ILE A 234 -3.84 -5.63 -13.45
CA ILE A 234 -3.53 -6.37 -12.23
C ILE A 234 -3.05 -7.78 -12.62
N LEU A 235 -1.78 -8.05 -12.32
CA LEU A 235 -1.09 -9.27 -12.74
C LEU A 235 -0.87 -10.21 -11.55
N SER A 236 -0.95 -11.51 -11.82
CA SER A 236 -0.63 -12.55 -10.84
C SER A 236 0.88 -12.66 -10.63
N THR A 237 1.28 -12.72 -9.37
CA THR A 237 2.68 -12.99 -8.98
C THR A 237 3.01 -14.48 -8.91
N GLN A 238 2.05 -15.37 -9.17
CA GLN A 238 2.20 -16.81 -9.01
C GLN A 238 3.43 -17.34 -9.73
N LYS A 239 3.63 -17.04 -11.02
CA LYS A 239 4.80 -17.48 -11.79
C LYS A 239 6.12 -16.98 -11.19
N LEU A 240 6.14 -15.77 -10.62
CA LEU A 240 7.33 -15.25 -9.93
C LEU A 240 7.62 -16.02 -8.65
N GLU A 241 6.57 -16.34 -7.90
CA GLU A 241 6.71 -17.07 -6.63
C GLU A 241 7.12 -18.52 -6.84
N GLU A 242 6.67 -19.17 -7.91
CA GLU A 242 7.05 -20.54 -8.31
C GLU A 242 8.54 -20.64 -8.66
N MET A 243 9.18 -19.55 -9.10
CA MET A 243 10.62 -19.50 -9.35
C MET A 243 11.47 -19.46 -8.07
N LEU A 244 10.86 -19.16 -6.91
CA LEU A 244 11.58 -18.97 -5.66
C LEU A 244 11.64 -20.27 -4.86
N VAL A 245 12.84 -20.81 -4.71
CA VAL A 245 13.09 -22.08 -4.00
C VAL A 245 13.51 -21.90 -2.54
N ASN A 246 14.15 -20.77 -2.19
CA ASN A 246 14.59 -20.48 -0.83
C ASN A 246 14.01 -19.14 -0.36
N ARG A 247 13.26 -19.17 0.75
CA ARG A 247 12.68 -17.98 1.39
C ARG A 247 12.94 -17.92 2.89
N LYS A 248 13.58 -18.97 3.44
CA LYS A 248 13.63 -19.20 4.89
C LYS A 248 15.01 -19.02 5.50
N LYS A 249 16.08 -19.21 4.71
CA LYS A 249 17.45 -19.15 5.21
C LYS A 249 18.29 -18.22 4.34
N THR A 250 19.17 -17.46 4.99
CA THR A 250 20.24 -16.71 4.30
C THR A 250 21.26 -17.66 3.70
N ASP A 251 22.12 -17.15 2.82
CA ASP A 251 23.21 -17.93 2.25
C ASP A 251 24.23 -18.37 3.35
N ALA A 252 24.25 -17.67 4.49
CA ALA A 252 25.00 -18.06 5.69
C ALA A 252 24.26 -19.09 6.58
N GLY A 253 23.06 -19.54 6.20
CA GLY A 253 22.26 -20.53 6.95
C GLY A 253 21.36 -19.96 8.05
N GLU A 254 21.37 -18.66 8.29
CA GLU A 254 20.54 -18.00 9.31
C GLU A 254 19.07 -17.90 8.89
N PRO A 255 18.12 -17.92 9.84
CA PRO A 255 16.71 -17.77 9.52
C PRO A 255 16.39 -16.35 9.01
N VAL A 256 15.61 -16.26 7.95
CA VAL A 256 15.15 -14.99 7.36
C VAL A 256 13.94 -14.48 8.12
N LYS A 257 14.07 -13.33 8.76
CA LYS A 257 13.02 -12.67 9.54
C LYS A 257 12.44 -11.48 8.77
N TRP A 258 11.49 -11.74 7.90
CA TRP A 258 10.86 -10.73 7.04
C TRP A 258 10.36 -9.49 7.78
N LEU A 259 9.78 -9.67 8.96
CA LEU A 259 9.21 -8.58 9.76
C LEU A 259 10.25 -7.62 10.34
N GLU A 260 11.51 -8.07 10.46
CA GLU A 260 12.61 -7.25 10.96
C GLU A 260 13.30 -6.44 9.87
N MET A 261 13.12 -6.79 8.59
CA MET A 261 13.76 -6.09 7.48
C MET A 261 13.33 -4.62 7.41
N ARG A 262 14.32 -3.75 7.22
CA ARG A 262 14.11 -2.30 7.05
C ARG A 262 14.58 -1.80 5.70
N TRP A 263 15.42 -2.55 5.03
CA TRP A 263 15.94 -2.24 3.71
C TRP A 263 16.11 -3.52 2.92
N MET A 264 15.45 -3.59 1.79
CA MET A 264 15.60 -4.65 0.78
C MET A 264 16.24 -4.04 -0.46
N ARG A 265 17.21 -4.72 -1.02
CA ARG A 265 17.91 -4.31 -2.24
C ARG A 265 17.91 -5.43 -3.26
N TYR A 266 17.69 -5.07 -4.50
CA TYR A 266 17.67 -5.96 -5.66
C TYR A 266 18.64 -5.40 -6.69
N GLU A 267 19.56 -6.22 -7.18
CA GLU A 267 20.60 -5.83 -8.12
C GLU A 267 20.52 -6.66 -9.39
N ARG A 268 20.71 -6.02 -10.54
CA ARG A 268 20.69 -6.71 -11.84
C ARG A 268 21.80 -7.73 -11.95
N GLU A 269 22.97 -7.45 -11.35
CA GLU A 269 24.15 -8.32 -11.36
C GLU A 269 23.99 -9.54 -10.45
N GLU A 270 23.02 -9.52 -9.53
CA GLU A 270 22.67 -10.62 -8.63
C GLU A 270 21.22 -11.10 -8.85
N PRO A 271 20.90 -11.79 -9.95
CA PRO A 271 19.57 -12.22 -10.30
C PRO A 271 18.91 -13.05 -9.18
N TRP A 272 17.65 -12.77 -8.89
CA TRP A 272 16.85 -13.51 -7.91
C TRP A 272 17.48 -13.61 -6.52
N THR A 273 18.26 -12.61 -6.17
CA THR A 273 18.88 -12.46 -4.86
C THR A 273 18.26 -11.29 -4.11
N LEU A 274 17.93 -11.53 -2.85
CA LEU A 274 17.52 -10.50 -1.93
C LEU A 274 18.69 -10.12 -1.03
N LEU A 275 19.16 -8.89 -1.15
CA LEU A 275 20.05 -8.26 -0.18
C LEU A 275 19.18 -7.49 0.84
N PHE A 276 19.41 -7.67 2.14
CA PHE A 276 18.58 -6.99 3.12
C PHE A 276 19.36 -6.58 4.37
N LYS A 277 18.81 -5.60 5.07
CA LYS A 277 19.27 -5.13 6.39
C LYS A 277 18.06 -4.96 7.33
N ASN A 278 18.28 -5.16 8.63
CA ASN A 278 17.29 -4.88 9.67
C ASN A 278 17.40 -3.43 10.20
N THR A 279 18.15 -2.59 9.52
CA THR A 279 18.40 -1.17 9.84
C THR A 279 18.51 -0.36 8.55
N LEU A 280 18.30 0.95 8.64
CA LEU A 280 18.57 1.90 7.56
C LEU A 280 20.00 2.49 7.65
N ASN A 281 20.84 1.97 8.53
CA ASN A 281 22.23 2.40 8.62
C ASN A 281 23.02 1.87 7.41
N GLU A 282 23.65 2.77 6.67
CA GLU A 282 24.41 2.44 5.46
C GLU A 282 25.68 1.63 5.75
N ILE A 283 26.31 1.83 6.91
CA ILE A 283 27.56 1.17 7.32
C ILE A 283 27.37 -0.34 7.53
N VAL A 284 26.17 -0.76 7.97
CA VAL A 284 25.89 -2.17 8.22
C VAL A 284 25.89 -2.93 6.88
N ALA A 285 26.58 -4.05 6.81
CA ALA A 285 26.61 -4.92 5.63
C ALA A 285 25.23 -5.55 5.36
N PHE A 286 24.94 -5.84 4.09
CA PHE A 286 23.74 -6.58 3.71
C PHE A 286 23.88 -8.06 4.04
N SER A 287 22.82 -8.64 4.59
CA SER A 287 22.61 -10.09 4.57
C SER A 287 22.08 -10.50 3.20
N LYS A 288 22.38 -11.72 2.75
CA LYS A 288 22.07 -12.20 1.40
C LYS A 288 21.21 -13.47 1.44
N VAL A 289 20.21 -13.52 0.57
CA VAL A 289 19.38 -14.70 0.32
C VAL A 289 19.31 -14.93 -1.18
N THR A 290 19.94 -15.98 -1.66
CA THR A 290 19.74 -16.46 -3.03
C THR A 290 18.42 -17.22 -3.09
N MET A 291 17.40 -16.59 -3.68
CA MET A 291 16.02 -17.09 -3.65
C MET A 291 15.69 -18.05 -4.78
N SER A 292 16.45 -18.04 -5.87
CA SER A 292 16.21 -18.90 -7.02
C SER A 292 17.49 -19.57 -7.52
N THR A 293 17.33 -20.60 -8.36
CA THR A 293 18.45 -21.30 -8.96
C THR A 293 19.16 -20.41 -9.99
N LYS A 294 20.47 -20.69 -10.23
CA LYS A 294 21.33 -19.91 -11.14
C LYS A 294 20.80 -19.73 -12.57
N ASN A 295 19.87 -20.57 -13.00
CA ASN A 295 19.30 -20.56 -14.36
C ASN A 295 17.95 -19.86 -14.46
N SER A 296 17.48 -19.20 -13.39
CA SER A 296 16.20 -18.49 -13.42
C SER A 296 16.27 -17.26 -14.32
N LYS A 297 15.48 -17.29 -15.38
CA LYS A 297 15.35 -16.19 -16.35
C LYS A 297 14.31 -15.17 -15.85
N ILE A 298 14.33 -14.00 -16.46
CA ILE A 298 13.24 -13.03 -16.28
C ILE A 298 11.89 -13.66 -16.67
N CYS A 299 10.86 -13.40 -15.89
CA CYS A 299 9.48 -13.71 -16.26
C CYS A 299 8.94 -12.59 -17.16
N GLU A 300 8.97 -12.81 -18.46
CA GLU A 300 8.55 -11.79 -19.44
C GLU A 300 7.04 -11.55 -19.44
N LYS A 301 6.25 -12.59 -19.14
CA LYS A 301 4.78 -12.53 -19.19
C LYS A 301 4.17 -13.12 -17.94
N GLN A 302 3.55 -12.24 -17.16
CA GLN A 302 2.67 -12.62 -16.04
C GLN A 302 1.23 -12.76 -16.57
N ASP A 303 0.45 -13.63 -15.94
CA ASP A 303 -0.96 -13.77 -16.26
C ASP A 303 -1.78 -12.69 -15.54
N PRO A 304 -2.95 -12.28 -16.07
CA PRO A 304 -3.89 -11.47 -15.32
C PRO A 304 -4.27 -12.15 -14.01
N LEU A 305 -4.36 -11.39 -12.93
CA LEU A 305 -4.81 -11.93 -11.62
C LEU A 305 -6.28 -12.35 -11.70
N TYR A 306 -7.08 -11.57 -12.39
CA TYR A 306 -8.50 -11.80 -12.59
C TYR A 306 -8.79 -12.07 -14.05
N LYS A 307 -9.53 -13.13 -14.33
CA LYS A 307 -9.95 -13.47 -15.72
C LYS A 307 -11.09 -12.59 -16.21
N THR A 308 -11.91 -12.11 -15.28
CA THR A 308 -13.07 -11.24 -15.54
C THR A 308 -13.17 -10.21 -14.42
N VAL A 309 -14.01 -9.18 -14.60
CA VAL A 309 -14.41 -8.26 -13.53
C VAL A 309 -14.90 -9.05 -12.31
N ARG A 310 -14.55 -8.61 -11.14
CA ARG A 310 -14.93 -9.26 -9.88
C ARG A 310 -16.42 -9.08 -9.61
N VAL A 311 -16.98 -10.05 -8.93
CA VAL A 311 -18.39 -10.06 -8.56
C VAL A 311 -18.56 -9.49 -7.15
N VAL A 312 -19.69 -8.86 -6.89
CA VAL A 312 -20.10 -8.42 -5.56
C VAL A 312 -21.01 -9.46 -4.92
N THR A 313 -21.16 -9.44 -3.60
CA THR A 313 -22.11 -10.33 -2.92
C THR A 313 -23.55 -9.94 -3.23
N GLU A 314 -24.47 -10.90 -3.31
CA GLU A 314 -25.90 -10.63 -3.52
C GLU A 314 -26.48 -9.62 -2.51
N ALA A 315 -26.05 -9.69 -1.25
CA ALA A 315 -26.47 -8.73 -0.23
C ALA A 315 -26.02 -7.30 -0.56
N LYS A 316 -24.81 -7.13 -1.10
CA LYS A 316 -24.27 -5.82 -1.49
C LYS A 316 -24.99 -5.27 -2.71
N GLU A 317 -25.20 -6.11 -3.73
CA GLU A 317 -26.00 -5.75 -4.92
C GLU A 317 -27.41 -5.29 -4.49
N LYS A 318 -28.12 -6.10 -3.70
CA LYS A 318 -29.44 -5.75 -3.19
C LYS A 318 -29.46 -4.41 -2.46
N TYR A 319 -28.41 -4.12 -1.66
CA TYR A 319 -28.29 -2.82 -1.00
C TYR A 319 -28.09 -1.69 -2.01
N MET A 320 -27.23 -1.86 -3.00
CA MET A 320 -27.00 -0.85 -4.03
C MET A 320 -28.27 -0.58 -4.85
N LEU A 321 -28.96 -1.64 -5.28
CA LEU A 321 -30.23 -1.49 -6.01
C LEU A 321 -31.30 -0.80 -5.18
N SER A 322 -31.33 -1.01 -3.85
CA SER A 322 -32.28 -0.30 -2.96
C SER A 322 -31.98 1.19 -2.80
N LEU A 323 -30.80 1.65 -3.18
CA LEU A 323 -30.41 3.07 -3.15
C LEU A 323 -30.74 3.82 -4.46
N LEU A 324 -31.11 3.11 -5.53
CA LEU A 324 -31.42 3.75 -6.82
C LEU A 324 -32.43 4.90 -6.76
N PRO A 325 -33.50 4.86 -5.92
CA PRO A 325 -34.41 6.00 -5.80
C PRO A 325 -33.76 7.29 -5.30
N PHE A 326 -32.59 7.22 -4.67
CA PHE A 326 -31.84 8.35 -4.13
C PHE A 326 -30.68 8.79 -5.03
N LEU A 327 -30.54 8.17 -6.20
CA LEU A 327 -29.46 8.42 -7.15
C LEU A 327 -30.00 9.02 -8.45
N PRO A 328 -29.21 9.85 -9.15
CA PRO A 328 -29.57 10.34 -10.48
C PRO A 328 -29.85 9.16 -11.44
N PRO A 329 -30.89 9.25 -12.29
CA PRO A 329 -31.20 8.18 -13.24
C PRO A 329 -30.05 7.78 -14.16
N ASN A 330 -29.17 8.72 -14.49
CA ASN A 330 -28.01 8.47 -15.35
C ASN A 330 -27.00 7.51 -14.70
N ASP A 331 -26.94 7.45 -13.37
CA ASP A 331 -26.00 6.60 -12.63
C ASP A 331 -26.56 5.20 -12.33
N HIS A 332 -27.88 4.99 -12.55
CA HIS A 332 -28.54 3.70 -12.30
C HIS A 332 -27.91 2.55 -13.14
N GLY A 333 -27.41 2.86 -14.34
CA GLY A 333 -26.77 1.88 -15.21
C GLY A 333 -25.57 1.20 -14.55
N HIS A 334 -24.74 1.96 -13.83
CA HIS A 334 -23.57 1.43 -13.11
C HIS A 334 -23.98 0.36 -12.09
N PHE A 335 -24.96 0.65 -11.24
CA PHE A 335 -25.39 -0.28 -10.19
C PHE A 335 -26.16 -1.48 -10.71
N LYS A 336 -26.94 -1.31 -11.80
CA LYS A 336 -27.65 -2.41 -12.47
C LYS A 336 -26.72 -3.35 -13.24
N SER A 337 -25.50 -2.92 -13.57
CA SER A 337 -24.50 -3.73 -14.26
C SER A 337 -23.62 -4.56 -13.32
N LEU A 338 -23.77 -4.39 -12.00
CA LEU A 338 -23.03 -5.19 -11.01
C LEU A 338 -23.32 -6.66 -11.22
N ARG A 339 -22.25 -7.47 -11.26
CA ARG A 339 -22.36 -8.93 -11.40
C ARG A 339 -22.33 -9.57 -10.03
N THR A 340 -23.23 -10.54 -9.84
CA THR A 340 -23.27 -11.40 -8.67
C THR A 340 -23.06 -12.85 -9.06
N GLU A 341 -22.34 -13.59 -8.23
CA GLU A 341 -22.31 -15.04 -8.31
C GLU A 341 -22.90 -15.61 -7.02
N LYS A 342 -23.71 -16.66 -7.15
CA LYS A 342 -24.09 -17.47 -5.98
C LYS A 342 -22.83 -18.13 -5.44
N PRO A 343 -22.55 -18.04 -4.10
CA PRO A 343 -21.33 -18.57 -3.55
C PRO A 343 -21.23 -20.07 -3.76
N THR A 344 -20.32 -20.50 -4.62
CA THR A 344 -19.91 -21.90 -4.68
C THR A 344 -19.03 -22.21 -3.46
N ARG A 345 -19.19 -23.42 -2.88
CA ARG A 345 -18.48 -23.84 -1.65
C ARG A 345 -16.94 -23.63 -1.68
N SER A 346 -16.31 -23.66 -2.85
CA SER A 346 -14.86 -23.44 -3.03
C SER A 346 -14.43 -21.98 -2.95
N GLN A 347 -15.30 -21.01 -3.27
CA GLN A 347 -14.99 -19.58 -3.18
C GLN A 347 -15.09 -19.04 -1.76
N THR A 348 -15.84 -19.71 -0.89
CA THR A 348 -15.94 -19.37 0.54
C THR A 348 -14.59 -19.57 1.28
N ALA A 349 -13.74 -20.49 0.81
CA ALA A 349 -12.41 -20.71 1.39
C ALA A 349 -11.41 -19.62 0.96
N LEU A 350 -11.40 -19.25 -0.33
CA LEU A 350 -10.53 -18.17 -0.87
C LEU A 350 -10.91 -16.78 -0.32
N ASN A 351 -12.22 -16.54 -0.12
CA ASN A 351 -12.70 -15.30 0.49
C ASN A 351 -12.43 -15.22 2.00
N LYS A 352 -12.29 -16.36 2.69
CA LYS A 352 -11.91 -16.38 4.12
C LYS A 352 -10.43 -16.03 4.34
N GLU A 353 -9.53 -16.42 3.44
CA GLU A 353 -8.12 -16.02 3.51
C GLU A 353 -7.92 -14.53 3.22
N ASN A 354 -8.76 -13.93 2.37
CA ASN A 354 -8.74 -12.49 2.09
C ASN A 354 -9.60 -11.66 3.07
N ALA A 355 -10.53 -12.26 3.81
CA ALA A 355 -11.44 -11.57 4.74
C ALA A 355 -10.85 -11.41 6.15
N SER A 356 -9.79 -12.14 6.50
CA SER A 356 -9.10 -11.97 7.79
C SER A 356 -8.25 -10.70 7.89
N GLU A 357 -8.18 -9.90 6.82
CA GLU A 357 -7.41 -8.65 6.75
C GLU A 357 -8.27 -7.37 6.57
N SER A 358 -9.61 -7.46 6.59
CA SER A 358 -10.48 -6.31 6.27
C SER A 358 -11.50 -5.92 7.34
N ASP A 359 -11.38 -6.42 8.58
CA ASP A 359 -12.31 -6.07 9.67
C ASP A 359 -11.84 -4.85 10.50
N ASP A 360 -11.35 -3.79 9.84
CA ASP A 360 -11.23 -2.45 10.45
C ASP A 360 -12.35 -1.52 9.94
N ASP A 361 -13.58 -2.01 9.88
CA ASP A 361 -14.77 -1.18 9.72
C ASP A 361 -15.18 -0.57 11.09
N GLU A 362 -14.35 0.33 11.64
CA GLU A 362 -14.83 1.22 12.69
C GLU A 362 -15.85 2.22 12.12
N PRO A 363 -17.01 2.39 12.78
CA PRO A 363 -18.01 3.34 12.34
C PRO A 363 -17.47 4.77 12.45
N ILE A 364 -17.49 5.50 11.34
CA ILE A 364 -17.12 6.92 11.29
C ILE A 364 -18.18 7.72 12.04
N PHE A 365 -17.90 8.09 13.29
CA PHE A 365 -18.64 9.13 13.99
C PHE A 365 -18.33 10.47 13.33
N ASN A 366 -19.20 10.95 12.46
CA ASN A 366 -19.25 12.33 12.06
C ASN A 366 -19.96 13.13 13.18
N GLY A 367 -19.19 13.56 14.17
CA GLY A 367 -19.63 14.58 15.11
C GLY A 367 -19.73 15.93 14.39
N ALA A 368 -20.86 16.60 14.57
CA ALA A 368 -21.20 17.95 14.16
C ALA A 368 -20.20 19.00 14.67
#